data_862bcc4b8541e39255f6f50bfa65ee6f
#
_entry.id   862bcc4b8541e39255f6f50bfa65ee6f
#
_cell.length_a   1.000
_cell.length_b   1.000
_cell.length_c   1.000
_cell.angle_alpha   90.00
_cell.angle_beta   90.00
_cell.angle_gamma   90.00
#
_symmetry.space_group_name_H-M   'P 1'
#
loop_
_entity.id
_entity.type
_entity.pdbx_description
1 polymer ?
#
loop_
_entity_poly.entity_id
_entity_poly.type
_entity_poly.pdbx_seq_one_letter_code
_entity_poly.pdbx_strand_id
1 'polypeptide(L)'
;MEKQKKKYAGHELTGKSLGVIGCGAIGIQVANLALRFGMKVYGYDPYMSVDAAWNLSRYVNHVTNIDDLYRQCDFITIHVPLNDGTKNFINKDSFDKMKDGVKLLNFARGGLVDEDALLEALDENKVASYVTDFPSQKVLQSDKVIAIPHLGASTEESEENCAVKAARELMDYLTYGNISNSVNLPNAKMDMNSPFRITCIHDNKPKMISQITDILKDANIENLMNKSKKDIAYTIIDLDTKVDITPIEKINGMIKVSTYKK
;
A
#
# COMPACT_ATOMS: atom_id res chain seq x y z
N MET A 1 -33.81 -2.88 -27.98
CA MET A 1 -32.95 -3.51 -26.96
C MET A 1 -32.91 -5.02 -27.07
N GLU A 2 -34.02 -5.74 -27.15
CA GLU A 2 -34.02 -7.23 -27.19
C GLU A 2 -33.24 -7.85 -28.35
N LYS A 3 -33.25 -7.25 -29.56
CA LYS A 3 -32.52 -7.75 -30.74
C LYS A 3 -30.96 -7.71 -30.56
N GLN A 4 -30.45 -6.95 -29.60
CA GLN A 4 -29.03 -6.85 -29.30
C GLN A 4 -28.59 -7.60 -28.03
N LYS A 5 -29.50 -8.25 -27.32
CA LYS A 5 -29.25 -8.96 -26.06
C LYS A 5 -28.08 -9.95 -26.14
N LYS A 6 -27.94 -10.66 -27.27
CA LYS A 6 -26.87 -11.63 -27.50
C LYS A 6 -25.45 -10.97 -27.50
N LYS A 7 -25.35 -9.67 -27.84
CA LYS A 7 -24.08 -8.93 -27.83
C LYS A 7 -23.53 -8.69 -26.43
N TYR A 8 -24.40 -8.72 -25.42
CA TYR A 8 -24.08 -8.45 -24.02
C TYR A 8 -24.08 -9.71 -23.16
N ALA A 9 -24.14 -10.89 -23.80
CA ALA A 9 -23.99 -12.14 -23.07
C ALA A 9 -22.57 -12.23 -22.50
N GLY A 10 -22.46 -12.39 -21.18
CA GLY A 10 -21.20 -12.53 -20.46
C GLY A 10 -21.05 -13.91 -19.84
N HIS A 11 -20.09 -14.01 -18.94
CA HIS A 11 -19.80 -15.22 -18.16
C HIS A 11 -20.00 -14.93 -16.68
N GLU A 12 -20.45 -15.93 -15.94
CA GLU A 12 -20.56 -15.84 -14.49
C GLU A 12 -19.18 -15.78 -13.82
N LEU A 13 -19.08 -15.05 -12.71
CA LEU A 13 -17.88 -15.01 -11.88
C LEU A 13 -17.78 -16.20 -10.93
N THR A 14 -18.93 -16.78 -10.57
CA THR A 14 -19.02 -17.95 -9.67
C THR A 14 -18.16 -19.11 -10.20
N GLY A 15 -17.28 -19.61 -9.34
CA GLY A 15 -16.37 -20.71 -9.66
C GLY A 15 -15.14 -20.33 -10.48
N LYS A 16 -15.04 -19.10 -10.98
CA LYS A 16 -13.81 -18.58 -11.60
C LYS A 16 -12.76 -18.26 -10.56
N SER A 17 -11.49 -18.23 -10.98
CA SER A 17 -10.35 -17.92 -10.11
C SER A 17 -9.84 -16.50 -10.33
N LEU A 18 -9.61 -15.79 -9.22
CA LEU A 18 -8.99 -14.46 -9.19
C LEU A 18 -7.64 -14.52 -8.48
N GLY A 19 -6.60 -14.08 -9.15
CA GLY A 19 -5.30 -13.80 -8.57
C GLY A 19 -5.19 -12.34 -8.14
N VAL A 20 -4.83 -12.09 -6.89
CA VAL A 20 -4.61 -10.75 -6.33
C VAL A 20 -3.12 -10.59 -6.05
N ILE A 21 -2.45 -9.72 -6.79
CA ILE A 21 -1.03 -9.39 -6.62
C ILE A 21 -0.91 -8.10 -5.82
N GLY A 22 -0.40 -8.21 -4.60
CA GLY A 22 -0.38 -7.14 -3.61
C GLY A 22 -1.64 -7.16 -2.73
N CYS A 23 -1.50 -7.68 -1.51
CA CYS A 23 -2.57 -7.79 -0.51
C CYS A 23 -2.46 -6.67 0.54
N GLY A 24 -2.30 -5.41 0.06
CA GLY A 24 -2.39 -4.20 0.86
C GLY A 24 -3.84 -3.77 1.12
N ALA A 25 -4.03 -2.50 1.49
CA ALA A 25 -5.34 -1.94 1.86
C ALA A 25 -6.44 -2.14 0.81
N ILE A 26 -6.10 -2.08 -0.49
CA ILE A 26 -7.05 -2.26 -1.59
C ILE A 26 -7.16 -3.74 -1.96
N GLY A 27 -6.03 -4.43 -2.16
CA GLY A 27 -6.03 -5.83 -2.59
C GLY A 27 -6.78 -6.76 -1.65
N ILE A 28 -6.70 -6.54 -0.33
CA ILE A 28 -7.47 -7.28 0.67
C ILE A 28 -8.99 -7.12 0.46
N GLN A 29 -9.44 -5.89 0.22
CA GLN A 29 -10.87 -5.62 0.00
C GLN A 29 -11.36 -6.29 -1.28
N VAL A 30 -10.58 -6.21 -2.36
CA VAL A 30 -10.88 -6.89 -3.62
C VAL A 30 -10.93 -8.41 -3.43
N ALA A 31 -9.95 -9.00 -2.74
CA ALA A 31 -9.92 -10.43 -2.44
C ALA A 31 -11.15 -10.88 -1.64
N ASN A 32 -11.47 -10.16 -0.56
CA ASN A 32 -12.62 -10.46 0.29
C ASN A 32 -13.95 -10.30 -0.45
N LEU A 33 -14.08 -9.30 -1.34
CA LEU A 33 -15.27 -9.08 -2.14
C LEU A 33 -15.43 -10.17 -3.20
N ALA A 34 -14.36 -10.58 -3.88
CA ALA A 34 -14.38 -11.62 -4.89
C ALA A 34 -14.86 -12.98 -4.33
N LEU A 35 -14.50 -13.30 -3.08
CA LEU A 35 -15.05 -14.49 -2.40
C LEU A 35 -16.57 -14.44 -2.28
N ARG A 36 -17.14 -13.23 -2.02
CA ARG A 36 -18.62 -13.07 -1.93
C ARG A 36 -19.32 -13.25 -3.28
N PHE A 37 -18.63 -13.06 -4.38
CA PHE A 37 -19.09 -13.41 -5.73
C PHE A 37 -18.92 -14.88 -6.09
N GLY A 38 -18.51 -15.72 -5.13
CA GLY A 38 -18.31 -17.15 -5.36
C GLY A 38 -17.04 -17.49 -6.16
N MET A 39 -16.08 -16.57 -6.24
CA MET A 39 -14.80 -16.82 -6.89
C MET A 39 -13.85 -17.60 -5.98
N LYS A 40 -12.91 -18.35 -6.58
CA LYS A 40 -11.73 -18.89 -5.90
C LYS A 40 -10.65 -17.81 -5.91
N VAL A 41 -10.18 -17.38 -4.75
CA VAL A 41 -9.23 -16.27 -4.66
C VAL A 41 -7.85 -16.77 -4.24
N TYR A 42 -6.82 -16.30 -4.93
CA TYR A 42 -5.41 -16.56 -4.68
C TYR A 42 -4.72 -15.22 -4.42
N GLY A 43 -4.07 -15.08 -3.26
CA GLY A 43 -3.36 -13.86 -2.87
C GLY A 43 -1.85 -14.07 -2.86
N TYR A 44 -1.11 -13.16 -3.48
CA TYR A 44 0.35 -13.09 -3.46
C TYR A 44 0.81 -11.74 -2.95
N ASP A 45 1.52 -11.73 -1.83
CA ASP A 45 2.19 -10.55 -1.28
C ASP A 45 3.37 -10.99 -0.40
N PRO A 46 4.63 -10.83 -0.86
CA PRO A 46 5.81 -11.22 -0.08
C PRO A 46 6.11 -10.26 1.09
N TYR A 47 5.42 -9.11 1.17
CA TYR A 47 5.64 -8.07 2.18
C TYR A 47 4.42 -7.85 3.08
N MET A 48 3.49 -8.81 3.13
CA MET A 48 2.27 -8.69 3.92
C MET A 48 2.58 -8.43 5.39
N SER A 49 2.00 -7.36 5.94
CA SER A 49 2.08 -7.10 7.37
C SER A 49 1.13 -7.98 8.17
N VAL A 50 1.42 -8.15 9.47
CA VAL A 50 0.52 -8.88 10.38
C VAL A 50 -0.87 -8.24 10.42
N ASP A 51 -0.94 -6.90 10.49
CA ASP A 51 -2.21 -6.17 10.50
C ASP A 51 -3.01 -6.38 9.20
N ALA A 52 -2.34 -6.43 8.06
CA ALA A 52 -2.96 -6.75 6.78
C ALA A 52 -3.54 -8.17 6.78
N ALA A 53 -2.77 -9.14 7.30
CA ALA A 53 -3.21 -10.53 7.37
C ALA A 53 -4.46 -10.72 8.23
N TRP A 54 -4.63 -9.95 9.32
CA TRP A 54 -5.84 -9.99 10.15
C TRP A 54 -7.12 -9.51 9.42
N ASN A 55 -6.96 -8.71 8.37
CA ASN A 55 -8.07 -8.21 7.56
C ASN A 55 -8.38 -9.08 6.34
N LEU A 56 -7.52 -10.04 6.01
CA LEU A 56 -7.70 -10.95 4.89
C LEU A 56 -8.55 -12.15 5.33
N SER A 57 -9.54 -12.49 4.51
CA SER A 57 -10.36 -13.68 4.76
C SER A 57 -9.51 -14.96 4.74
N ARG A 58 -9.74 -15.86 5.71
CA ARG A 58 -9.12 -17.19 5.77
C ARG A 58 -9.39 -18.09 4.56
N TYR A 59 -10.34 -17.75 3.72
CA TYR A 59 -10.71 -18.49 2.50
C TYR A 59 -9.91 -18.04 1.27
N VAL A 60 -9.07 -17.02 1.39
CA VAL A 60 -8.10 -16.66 0.36
C VAL A 60 -6.95 -17.67 0.40
N ASN A 61 -6.65 -18.28 -0.74
CA ASN A 61 -5.51 -19.19 -0.85
C ASN A 61 -4.21 -18.38 -0.90
N HIS A 62 -3.37 -18.54 0.09
CA HIS A 62 -2.05 -17.91 0.11
C HIS A 62 -1.12 -18.60 -0.89
N VAL A 63 -0.49 -17.82 -1.74
CA VAL A 63 0.48 -18.27 -2.75
C VAL A 63 1.85 -17.67 -2.44
N THR A 64 2.85 -18.51 -2.27
CA THR A 64 4.23 -18.09 -2.00
C THR A 64 5.06 -17.92 -3.26
N ASN A 65 4.69 -18.64 -4.33
CA ASN A 65 5.29 -18.50 -5.66
C ASN A 65 4.26 -17.91 -6.62
N ILE A 66 4.56 -16.74 -7.17
CA ILE A 66 3.66 -16.03 -8.08
C ILE A 66 3.32 -16.84 -9.34
N ASP A 67 4.20 -17.74 -9.79
CA ASP A 67 3.95 -18.59 -10.94
C ASP A 67 2.75 -19.52 -10.74
N ASP A 68 2.48 -19.91 -9.49
CA ASP A 68 1.32 -20.73 -9.16
C ASP A 68 0.01 -19.93 -9.29
N LEU A 69 0.04 -18.62 -8.97
CA LEU A 69 -1.06 -17.72 -9.22
C LEU A 69 -1.31 -17.57 -10.72
N TYR A 70 -0.27 -17.34 -11.51
CA TYR A 70 -0.38 -17.21 -12.97
C TYR A 70 -1.04 -18.42 -13.61
N ARG A 71 -0.63 -19.64 -13.24
CA ARG A 71 -1.15 -20.89 -13.79
C ARG A 71 -2.59 -21.19 -13.41
N GLN A 72 -3.09 -20.65 -12.28
CA GLN A 72 -4.39 -21.05 -11.72
C GLN A 72 -5.51 -20.05 -11.98
N CYS A 73 -5.18 -18.80 -12.30
CA CYS A 73 -6.18 -17.73 -12.29
C CYS A 73 -6.75 -17.41 -13.66
N ASP A 74 -8.06 -17.22 -13.71
CA ASP A 74 -8.81 -16.78 -14.90
C ASP A 74 -8.80 -15.25 -15.00
N PHE A 75 -8.66 -14.58 -13.86
CA PHE A 75 -8.52 -13.14 -13.71
C PHE A 75 -7.31 -12.84 -12.83
N ILE A 76 -6.56 -11.81 -13.17
CA ILE A 76 -5.45 -11.32 -12.35
C ILE A 76 -5.62 -9.82 -12.15
N THR A 77 -5.52 -9.36 -10.91
CA THR A 77 -5.59 -7.94 -10.55
C THR A 77 -4.34 -7.51 -9.78
N ILE A 78 -3.84 -6.32 -10.10
CA ILE A 78 -2.57 -5.80 -9.61
C ILE A 78 -2.84 -4.68 -8.62
N HIS A 79 -2.25 -4.76 -7.42
CA HIS A 79 -2.39 -3.78 -6.33
C HIS A 79 -1.05 -3.46 -5.65
N VAL A 80 0.04 -3.46 -6.43
CA VAL A 80 1.38 -3.10 -5.95
C VAL A 80 1.76 -1.67 -6.36
N PRO A 81 2.60 -0.96 -5.58
CA PRO A 81 3.11 0.35 -5.97
C PRO A 81 4.11 0.22 -7.13
N LEU A 82 4.24 1.27 -7.94
CA LEU A 82 5.31 1.36 -8.93
C LEU A 82 6.62 1.80 -8.24
N ASN A 83 7.63 0.99 -8.39
CA ASN A 83 9.02 1.27 -8.00
C ASN A 83 9.98 0.48 -8.89
N ASP A 84 11.29 0.57 -8.65
CA ASP A 84 12.29 -0.10 -9.50
C ASP A 84 12.13 -1.61 -9.53
N GLY A 85 11.63 -2.24 -8.46
CA GLY A 85 11.39 -3.68 -8.39
C GLY A 85 10.05 -4.14 -8.99
N THR A 86 9.13 -3.21 -9.28
CA THR A 86 7.80 -3.52 -9.83
C THR A 86 7.57 -2.95 -11.22
N LYS A 87 8.50 -2.15 -11.74
CA LYS A 87 8.46 -1.67 -13.12
C LYS A 87 8.53 -2.85 -14.09
N ASN A 88 7.58 -2.92 -15.03
CA ASN A 88 7.44 -4.02 -15.98
C ASN A 88 7.41 -5.41 -15.29
N PHE A 89 6.82 -5.46 -14.09
CA PHE A 89 6.72 -6.67 -13.29
C PHE A 89 5.92 -7.77 -14.01
N ILE A 90 4.86 -7.37 -14.71
CA ILE A 90 4.14 -8.24 -15.63
C ILE A 90 4.78 -8.07 -17.03
N ASN A 91 5.49 -9.06 -17.45
CA ASN A 91 6.27 -9.09 -18.69
C ASN A 91 5.99 -10.37 -19.49
N LYS A 92 6.73 -10.59 -20.57
CA LYS A 92 6.56 -11.77 -21.43
C LYS A 92 6.62 -13.08 -20.64
N ASP A 93 7.62 -13.25 -19.77
CA ASP A 93 7.76 -14.47 -18.96
C ASP A 93 6.55 -14.70 -18.04
N SER A 94 5.94 -13.61 -17.55
CA SER A 94 4.71 -13.67 -16.75
C SER A 94 3.52 -14.12 -17.61
N PHE A 95 3.36 -13.54 -18.80
CA PHE A 95 2.29 -13.92 -19.73
C PHE A 95 2.40 -15.38 -20.17
N ASP A 96 3.58 -15.85 -20.50
CA ASP A 96 3.82 -17.25 -20.91
C ASP A 96 3.33 -18.26 -19.86
N LYS A 97 3.40 -17.91 -18.58
CA LYS A 97 2.97 -18.74 -17.45
C LYS A 97 1.48 -18.64 -17.13
N MET A 98 0.79 -17.62 -17.60
CA MET A 98 -0.63 -17.40 -17.35
C MET A 98 -1.48 -18.40 -18.14
N LYS A 99 -2.76 -18.55 -17.73
CA LYS A 99 -3.74 -19.28 -18.52
C LYS A 99 -4.02 -18.58 -19.84
N ASP A 100 -4.30 -19.35 -20.89
CA ASP A 100 -4.81 -18.80 -22.14
C ASP A 100 -6.19 -18.16 -21.90
N GLY A 101 -6.37 -16.96 -22.42
CA GLY A 101 -7.59 -16.20 -22.24
C GLY A 101 -7.74 -15.54 -20.86
N VAL A 102 -6.65 -15.38 -20.10
CA VAL A 102 -6.65 -14.64 -18.83
C VAL A 102 -7.12 -13.20 -19.04
N LYS A 103 -7.78 -12.65 -18.03
CA LYS A 103 -8.18 -11.24 -17.99
C LYS A 103 -7.32 -10.52 -16.97
N LEU A 104 -6.60 -9.48 -17.42
CA LEU A 104 -5.70 -8.71 -16.58
C LEU A 104 -6.33 -7.36 -16.20
N LEU A 105 -6.31 -7.02 -14.92
CA LEU A 105 -6.82 -5.77 -14.39
C LEU A 105 -5.68 -5.00 -13.70
N ASN A 106 -5.49 -3.76 -14.11
CA ASN A 106 -4.49 -2.87 -13.51
C ASN A 106 -5.12 -1.52 -13.17
N PHE A 107 -5.56 -1.38 -11.94
CA PHE A 107 -6.04 -0.13 -11.33
C PHE A 107 -5.03 0.41 -10.31
N ALA A 108 -3.77 -0.03 -10.38
CA ALA A 108 -2.73 0.38 -9.44
C ALA A 108 -1.89 1.53 -10.00
N ARG A 109 -1.09 1.27 -11.03
CA ARG A 109 -0.21 2.30 -11.67
C ARG A 109 0.12 1.90 -13.10
N GLY A 110 0.34 2.90 -13.96
CA GLY A 110 1.02 2.70 -15.25
C GLY A 110 2.46 2.21 -15.03
N GLY A 111 3.02 1.50 -16.03
CA GLY A 111 4.39 0.99 -15.98
C GLY A 111 4.63 -0.29 -15.15
N LEU A 112 3.58 -0.87 -14.54
CA LEU A 112 3.67 -2.19 -13.90
C LEU A 112 3.63 -3.34 -14.89
N VAL A 113 3.03 -3.11 -16.05
CA VAL A 113 2.88 -4.06 -17.14
C VAL A 113 3.78 -3.60 -18.30
N ASP A 114 4.54 -4.52 -18.85
CA ASP A 114 5.28 -4.30 -20.09
C ASP A 114 4.29 -4.22 -21.26
N GLU A 115 4.19 -3.06 -21.88
CA GLU A 115 3.16 -2.79 -22.89
C GLU A 115 3.43 -3.52 -24.21
N ASP A 116 4.69 -3.75 -24.56
CA ASP A 116 5.04 -4.50 -25.78
C ASP A 116 4.64 -5.96 -25.61
N ALA A 117 5.03 -6.57 -24.50
CA ALA A 117 4.66 -7.93 -24.17
C ALA A 117 3.14 -8.10 -24.00
N LEU A 118 2.46 -7.09 -23.46
CA LEU A 118 1.00 -7.10 -23.32
C LEU A 118 0.31 -7.12 -24.70
N LEU A 119 0.73 -6.26 -25.63
CA LEU A 119 0.13 -6.20 -26.97
C LEU A 119 0.33 -7.52 -27.71
N GLU A 120 1.52 -8.12 -27.65
CA GLU A 120 1.80 -9.45 -28.20
C GLU A 120 0.83 -10.50 -27.58
N ALA A 121 0.71 -10.51 -26.25
CA ALA A 121 -0.17 -11.45 -25.54
C ALA A 121 -1.67 -11.25 -25.86
N LEU A 122 -2.10 -10.01 -26.10
CA LEU A 122 -3.45 -9.69 -26.54
C LEU A 122 -3.69 -10.21 -27.96
N ASP A 123 -2.75 -10.00 -28.88
CA ASP A 123 -2.88 -10.43 -30.27
C ASP A 123 -2.95 -11.96 -30.37
N GLU A 124 -2.13 -12.66 -29.61
CA GLU A 124 -2.10 -14.13 -29.52
C GLU A 124 -3.29 -14.73 -28.75
N ASN A 125 -4.19 -13.93 -28.20
CA ASN A 125 -5.28 -14.36 -27.29
C ASN A 125 -4.79 -15.04 -26.00
N LYS A 126 -3.55 -14.90 -25.63
CA LYS A 126 -3.01 -15.29 -24.34
C LYS A 126 -3.69 -14.49 -23.23
N VAL A 127 -3.83 -13.17 -23.44
CA VAL A 127 -4.66 -12.27 -22.65
C VAL A 127 -5.94 -11.96 -23.44
N ALA A 128 -7.11 -12.30 -22.89
CA ALA A 128 -8.38 -12.05 -23.54
C ALA A 128 -8.81 -10.57 -23.48
N SER A 129 -8.45 -9.89 -22.40
CA SER A 129 -8.70 -8.46 -22.22
C SER A 129 -7.80 -7.85 -21.15
N TYR A 130 -7.44 -6.59 -21.33
CA TYR A 130 -6.74 -5.77 -20.34
C TYR A 130 -7.63 -4.61 -19.93
N VAL A 131 -7.86 -4.46 -18.62
CA VAL A 131 -8.68 -3.37 -18.06
C VAL A 131 -7.78 -2.48 -17.22
N THR A 132 -7.81 -1.18 -17.48
CA THR A 132 -6.93 -0.22 -16.78
C THR A 132 -7.53 1.18 -16.70
N ASP A 133 -7.16 1.92 -15.67
CA ASP A 133 -7.39 3.36 -15.54
C ASP A 133 -6.09 4.20 -15.70
N PHE A 134 -5.01 3.56 -16.19
CA PHE A 134 -3.75 4.19 -16.60
C PHE A 134 -3.39 3.85 -18.04
N PRO A 135 -4.26 4.13 -19.04
CA PRO A 135 -4.00 3.76 -20.42
C PRO A 135 -2.91 4.66 -21.03
N SER A 136 -1.96 4.06 -21.75
CA SER A 136 -1.09 4.78 -22.67
C SER A 136 -1.69 4.82 -24.07
N GLN A 137 -1.21 5.74 -24.92
CA GLN A 137 -1.61 5.79 -26.34
C GLN A 137 -1.30 4.48 -27.09
N LYS A 138 -0.29 3.76 -26.63
CA LYS A 138 0.15 2.50 -27.23
C LYS A 138 -0.86 1.38 -27.00
N VAL A 139 -1.29 1.15 -25.76
CA VAL A 139 -2.22 0.07 -25.43
C VAL A 139 -3.64 0.33 -25.97
N LEU A 140 -4.02 1.60 -26.15
CA LEU A 140 -5.32 1.98 -26.72
C LEU A 140 -5.49 1.60 -28.21
N GLN A 141 -4.44 1.11 -28.86
CA GLN A 141 -4.54 0.61 -30.24
C GLN A 141 -5.21 -0.76 -30.34
N SER A 142 -5.35 -1.49 -29.23
CA SER A 142 -5.98 -2.79 -29.20
C SER A 142 -7.44 -2.70 -28.71
N ASP A 143 -8.36 -3.28 -29.50
CA ASP A 143 -9.79 -3.38 -29.14
C ASP A 143 -10.06 -4.26 -27.89
N LYS A 144 -9.06 -5.02 -27.44
CA LYS A 144 -9.14 -5.85 -26.24
C LYS A 144 -8.77 -5.10 -24.98
N VAL A 145 -8.40 -3.82 -25.10
CA VAL A 145 -8.11 -2.94 -23.96
C VAL A 145 -9.36 -2.14 -23.60
N ILE A 146 -9.77 -2.28 -22.35
CA ILE A 146 -10.87 -1.50 -21.77
C ILE A 146 -10.25 -0.45 -20.86
N ALA A 147 -10.23 0.78 -21.33
CA ALA A 147 -9.72 1.93 -20.59
C ALA A 147 -10.85 2.70 -19.92
N ILE A 148 -10.68 3.05 -18.66
CA ILE A 148 -11.59 3.93 -17.93
C ILE A 148 -10.81 5.13 -17.35
N PRO A 149 -11.47 6.25 -17.06
CA PRO A 149 -10.84 7.37 -16.37
C PRO A 149 -10.38 6.95 -14.95
N HIS A 150 -9.26 7.52 -14.48
CA HIS A 150 -8.76 7.30 -13.12
C HIS A 150 -9.59 8.08 -12.09
N LEU A 151 -10.67 7.47 -11.63
CA LEU A 151 -11.66 8.09 -10.74
C LEU A 151 -11.83 7.36 -9.39
N GLY A 152 -10.88 6.52 -9.01
CA GLY A 152 -11.00 5.64 -7.84
C GLY A 152 -11.22 6.34 -6.50
N ALA A 153 -10.95 7.64 -6.39
CA ALA A 153 -11.17 8.45 -5.18
C ALA A 153 -11.87 9.80 -5.49
N SER A 154 -12.50 9.93 -6.66
CA SER A 154 -13.08 11.19 -7.15
C SER A 154 -14.60 11.21 -6.91
N THR A 155 -15.01 11.08 -5.67
CA THR A 155 -16.39 11.32 -5.22
C THR A 155 -16.38 12.39 -4.12
N GLU A 156 -17.47 13.13 -3.95
CA GLU A 156 -17.61 14.15 -2.90
C GLU A 156 -17.31 13.55 -1.51
N GLU A 157 -17.83 12.36 -1.22
CA GLU A 157 -17.60 11.67 0.05
C GLU A 157 -16.14 11.26 0.24
N SER A 158 -15.45 10.86 -0.83
CA SER A 158 -14.02 10.54 -0.75
C SER A 158 -13.18 11.75 -0.46
N GLU A 159 -13.47 12.89 -1.09
CA GLU A 159 -12.77 14.16 -0.86
C GLU A 159 -12.99 14.65 0.57
N GLU A 160 -14.24 14.64 1.06
CA GLU A 160 -14.57 15.00 2.43
C GLU A 160 -13.89 14.07 3.44
N ASN A 161 -13.96 12.75 3.25
CA ASN A 161 -13.32 11.79 4.12
C ASN A 161 -11.80 11.94 4.14
N CYS A 162 -11.17 12.24 3.01
CA CYS A 162 -9.74 12.53 2.94
C CYS A 162 -9.38 13.81 3.72
N ALA A 163 -10.16 14.86 3.59
CA ALA A 163 -9.96 16.12 4.32
C ALA A 163 -10.10 15.93 5.84
N VAL A 164 -11.17 15.26 6.27
CA VAL A 164 -11.41 14.94 7.70
C VAL A 164 -10.29 14.04 8.25
N LYS A 165 -9.84 13.03 7.51
CA LYS A 165 -8.76 12.16 7.92
C LYS A 165 -7.44 12.91 8.05
N ALA A 166 -7.09 13.73 7.07
CA ALA A 166 -5.88 14.56 7.10
C ALA A 166 -5.89 15.53 8.28
N ALA A 167 -7.03 16.17 8.56
CA ALA A 167 -7.19 17.05 9.72
C ALA A 167 -6.98 16.29 11.04
N ARG A 168 -7.55 15.10 11.20
CA ARG A 168 -7.38 14.27 12.40
C ARG A 168 -5.93 13.84 12.58
N GLU A 169 -5.24 13.43 11.53
CA GLU A 169 -3.83 13.03 11.57
C GLU A 169 -2.92 14.21 11.93
N LEU A 170 -3.23 15.40 11.40
CA LEU A 170 -2.51 16.63 11.76
C LEU A 170 -2.77 17.02 13.22
N MET A 171 -4.01 16.92 13.69
CA MET A 171 -4.35 17.16 15.11
C MET A 171 -3.62 16.20 16.04
N ASP A 172 -3.57 14.89 15.70
CA ASP A 172 -2.87 13.87 16.50
C ASP A 172 -1.36 14.18 16.57
N TYR A 173 -0.77 14.63 15.45
CA TYR A 173 0.62 15.09 15.44
C TYR A 173 0.84 16.34 16.29
N LEU A 174 0.01 17.36 16.14
CA LEU A 174 0.16 18.64 16.86
C LEU A 174 -0.12 18.50 18.36
N THR A 175 -1.00 17.58 18.75
CA THR A 175 -1.40 17.37 20.14
C THR A 175 -0.52 16.36 20.87
N TYR A 176 -0.11 15.29 20.19
CA TYR A 176 0.54 14.15 20.84
C TYR A 176 1.86 13.73 20.17
N GLY A 177 2.25 14.34 19.06
CA GLY A 177 3.43 13.95 18.31
C GLY A 177 3.30 12.60 17.59
N ASN A 178 2.13 12.07 17.41
CA ASN A 178 1.90 10.84 16.68
C ASN A 178 1.97 11.07 15.17
N ILE A 179 2.59 10.14 14.44
CA ILE A 179 2.69 10.20 12.97
C ILE A 179 1.95 9.01 12.36
N SER A 180 0.98 9.30 11.51
CA SER A 180 0.26 8.32 10.71
C SER A 180 0.25 8.73 9.23
N ASN A 181 0.42 7.77 8.33
CA ASN A 181 0.34 7.93 6.88
C ASN A 181 1.25 9.01 6.26
N SER A 182 2.33 9.40 6.94
CA SER A 182 3.28 10.38 6.41
C SER A 182 4.04 9.84 5.20
N VAL A 183 4.21 10.68 4.16
CA VAL A 183 4.95 10.34 2.95
C VAL A 183 6.45 10.20 3.23
N ASN A 184 7.01 11.04 4.08
CA ASN A 184 8.44 11.16 4.32
C ASN A 184 8.90 10.66 5.70
N LEU A 185 8.02 10.60 6.70
CA LEU A 185 8.34 10.11 8.03
C LEU A 185 7.78 8.70 8.29
N PRO A 186 8.37 7.92 9.20
CA PRO A 186 7.83 6.62 9.56
C PRO A 186 6.53 6.76 10.35
N ASN A 187 5.64 5.77 10.24
CA ASN A 187 4.49 5.67 11.13
C ASN A 187 4.97 5.39 12.56
N ALA A 188 4.63 6.29 13.48
CA ALA A 188 5.00 6.20 14.90
C ALA A 188 3.84 6.72 15.74
N LYS A 189 3.14 5.82 16.39
CA LYS A 189 2.00 6.14 17.26
C LYS A 189 2.19 5.46 18.62
N MET A 190 2.05 6.24 19.67
CA MET A 190 2.16 5.79 21.05
C MET A 190 1.19 6.59 21.92
N ASP A 191 0.36 5.92 22.70
CA ASP A 191 -0.57 6.59 23.59
C ASP A 191 0.21 7.39 24.64
N MET A 192 -0.19 8.65 24.83
CA MET A 192 0.47 9.53 25.80
C MET A 192 -0.14 9.34 27.18
N ASN A 193 0.50 8.51 28.00
CA ASN A 193 0.08 8.25 29.39
C ASN A 193 0.85 9.09 30.40
N SER A 194 2.02 9.58 30.03
CA SER A 194 2.91 10.38 30.88
C SER A 194 2.60 11.88 30.80
N PRO A 195 2.95 12.67 31.81
CA PRO A 195 2.69 14.13 31.83
C PRO A 195 3.45 14.91 30.76
N PHE A 196 4.62 14.40 30.34
CA PHE A 196 5.47 15.06 29.35
C PHE A 196 5.91 14.09 28.26
N ARG A 197 6.01 14.62 27.05
CA ARG A 197 6.52 13.88 25.88
C ARG A 197 7.50 14.76 25.10
N ILE A 198 8.57 14.14 24.63
CA ILE A 198 9.49 14.71 23.65
C ILE A 198 9.42 13.90 22.38
N THR A 199 9.44 14.57 21.24
CA THR A 199 9.62 13.90 19.94
C THR A 199 10.82 14.47 19.22
N CYS A 200 11.57 13.61 18.56
CA CYS A 200 12.77 13.96 17.83
C CYS A 200 12.69 13.46 16.39
N ILE A 201 12.84 14.36 15.42
CA ILE A 201 13.15 14.01 14.03
C ILE A 201 14.66 14.11 13.87
N HIS A 202 15.31 13.04 13.43
CA HIS A 202 16.77 13.03 13.32
C HIS A 202 17.25 12.08 12.20
N ASP A 203 18.52 12.21 11.84
CA ASP A 203 19.17 11.28 10.92
C ASP A 203 19.10 9.85 11.46
N ASN A 204 18.86 8.90 10.57
CA ASN A 204 18.91 7.47 10.90
C ASN A 204 20.34 6.96 10.88
N LYS A 205 21.11 7.30 11.92
CA LYS A 205 22.52 6.92 12.06
C LYS A 205 22.85 6.37 13.46
N PRO A 206 23.96 5.63 13.60
CA PRO A 206 24.37 5.09 14.91
C PRO A 206 24.51 6.15 15.99
N LYS A 207 24.31 5.76 17.24
CA LYS A 207 24.46 6.56 18.46
C LYS A 207 23.46 7.70 18.66
N MET A 208 22.47 7.91 17.81
CA MET A 208 21.46 8.96 18.03
C MET A 208 20.67 8.71 19.31
N ILE A 209 20.13 7.51 19.49
CA ILE A 209 19.34 7.17 20.70
C ILE A 209 20.17 7.28 21.97
N SER A 210 21.42 6.76 21.98
CA SER A 210 22.26 6.85 23.16
C SER A 210 22.57 8.30 23.54
N GLN A 211 22.88 9.18 22.59
CA GLN A 211 23.09 10.60 22.86
C GLN A 211 21.85 11.29 23.44
N ILE A 212 20.65 10.96 22.93
CA ILE A 212 19.40 11.50 23.46
C ILE A 212 19.18 11.01 24.90
N THR A 213 19.32 9.68 25.14
CA THR A 213 19.09 9.11 26.47
C THR A 213 20.14 9.52 27.49
N ASP A 214 21.39 9.73 27.09
CA ASP A 214 22.44 10.26 27.97
C ASP A 214 22.13 11.68 28.49
N ILE A 215 21.49 12.52 27.68
CA ILE A 215 21.02 13.84 28.10
C ILE A 215 19.84 13.73 29.07
N LEU A 216 18.98 12.72 28.89
CA LEU A 216 17.78 12.49 29.68
C LEU A 216 18.03 11.65 30.94
N LYS A 217 19.28 11.33 31.29
CA LYS A 217 19.67 10.40 32.38
C LYS A 217 19.09 10.72 33.76
N ASP A 218 18.75 11.99 34.01
CA ASP A 218 18.20 12.46 35.28
C ASP A 218 16.64 12.47 35.32
N ALA A 219 16.01 12.11 34.20
CA ALA A 219 14.55 11.96 34.09
C ALA A 219 14.18 10.48 33.92
N ASN A 220 13.04 10.08 34.44
CA ASN A 220 12.53 8.73 34.22
C ASN A 220 11.87 8.65 32.84
N ILE A 221 12.41 7.77 31.98
CA ILE A 221 11.84 7.47 30.66
C ILE A 221 10.80 6.34 30.89
N GLU A 222 9.52 6.67 30.79
CA GLU A 222 8.44 5.71 30.96
C GLU A 222 8.21 4.89 29.68
N ASN A 223 8.30 5.54 28.51
CA ASN A 223 8.18 4.87 27.23
C ASN A 223 9.14 5.51 26.22
N LEU A 224 9.68 4.68 25.32
CA LEU A 224 10.50 5.12 24.21
C LEU A 224 10.16 4.30 22.97
N MET A 225 9.87 4.99 21.88
CA MET A 225 9.69 4.40 20.55
C MET A 225 10.61 5.10 19.55
N ASN A 226 11.37 4.32 18.79
CA ASN A 226 12.11 4.81 17.64
C ASN A 226 11.71 4.05 16.38
N LYS A 227 11.36 4.77 15.34
CA LYS A 227 11.05 4.23 14.00
C LYS A 227 11.86 4.96 12.96
N SER A 228 12.31 4.25 11.94
CA SER A 228 13.05 4.84 10.83
C SER A 228 12.39 4.56 9.48
N LYS A 229 12.63 5.47 8.55
CA LYS A 229 12.23 5.35 7.15
C LYS A 229 13.34 5.96 6.29
N LYS A 230 14.10 5.11 5.60
CA LYS A 230 15.31 5.50 4.88
C LYS A 230 16.32 6.22 5.81
N ASP A 231 16.70 7.43 5.48
CA ASP A 231 17.73 8.21 6.16
C ASP A 231 17.21 9.03 7.35
N ILE A 232 15.89 8.97 7.62
CA ILE A 232 15.25 9.72 8.70
C ILE A 232 14.70 8.77 9.74
N ALA A 233 14.88 9.11 11.02
CA ALA A 233 14.25 8.45 12.15
C ALA A 233 13.37 9.43 12.93
N TYR A 234 12.38 8.88 13.58
CA TYR A 234 11.48 9.57 14.49
C TYR A 234 11.44 8.85 15.83
N THR A 235 11.77 9.58 16.89
CA THR A 235 11.77 9.05 18.26
C THR A 235 10.70 9.76 19.08
N ILE A 236 9.87 9.00 19.79
CA ILE A 236 8.92 9.47 20.79
C ILE A 236 9.42 9.02 22.15
N ILE A 237 9.47 9.91 23.13
CA ILE A 237 9.92 9.63 24.49
C ILE A 237 8.94 10.24 25.48
N ASP A 238 8.37 9.41 26.34
CA ASP A 238 7.49 9.82 27.43
C ASP A 238 8.26 9.91 28.74
N LEU A 239 8.07 11.01 29.48
CA LEU A 239 8.80 11.35 30.67
C LEU A 239 7.85 11.69 31.81
N ASP A 240 8.28 11.38 33.05
CA ASP A 240 7.60 11.76 34.29
C ASP A 240 7.78 13.25 34.65
N THR A 241 8.87 13.87 34.18
CA THR A 241 9.22 15.25 34.49
C THR A 241 9.54 16.07 33.24
N LYS A 242 9.40 17.39 33.35
CA LYS A 242 9.83 18.33 32.30
C LYS A 242 11.35 18.43 32.27
N VAL A 243 11.94 18.34 31.09
CA VAL A 243 13.40 18.47 30.88
C VAL A 243 13.72 19.64 29.92
N ASP A 244 14.95 20.17 30.02
CA ASP A 244 15.48 21.10 29.04
C ASP A 244 15.89 20.34 27.78
N ILE A 245 15.28 20.69 26.64
CA ILE A 245 15.54 20.06 25.34
C ILE A 245 16.69 20.70 24.57
N THR A 246 17.21 21.86 25.03
CA THR A 246 18.28 22.62 24.34
C THR A 246 19.54 21.77 24.04
N PRO A 247 19.99 20.86 24.94
CA PRO A 247 21.11 19.98 24.63
C PRO A 247 20.78 18.95 23.54
N ILE A 248 19.52 18.48 23.46
CA ILE A 248 19.07 17.51 22.45
C ILE A 248 19.05 18.16 21.07
N GLU A 249 18.59 19.41 20.98
CA GLU A 249 18.57 20.18 19.72
C GLU A 249 19.96 20.38 19.11
N LYS A 250 21.02 20.35 19.94
CA LYS A 250 22.40 20.54 19.51
C LYS A 250 23.10 19.24 19.05
N ILE A 251 22.44 18.09 19.16
CA ILE A 251 23.01 16.82 18.68
C ILE A 251 23.21 16.89 17.17
N ASN A 252 24.40 16.54 16.71
CA ASN A 252 24.69 16.51 15.28
C ASN A 252 23.79 15.47 14.56
N GLY A 253 22.98 15.93 13.62
CA GLY A 253 21.97 15.12 12.91
C GLY A 253 20.59 15.21 13.53
N MET A 254 20.37 16.02 14.56
CA MET A 254 19.04 16.39 15.01
C MET A 254 18.44 17.41 14.04
N ILE A 255 17.21 17.13 13.59
CA ILE A 255 16.48 17.98 12.62
C ILE A 255 15.45 18.84 13.35
N LYS A 256 14.69 18.23 14.27
CA LYS A 256 13.66 18.91 15.05
C LYS A 256 13.39 18.20 16.36
N VAL A 257 13.22 18.98 17.42
CA VAL A 257 12.71 18.51 18.71
C VAL A 257 11.40 19.22 19.02
N SER A 258 10.42 18.51 19.51
CA SER A 258 9.14 19.08 19.96
C SER A 258 8.75 18.50 21.31
N THR A 259 8.03 19.29 22.10
CA THR A 259 7.56 18.91 23.44
C THR A 259 6.05 18.97 23.51
N TYR A 260 5.47 18.02 24.21
CA TYR A 260 4.02 17.93 24.43
C TYR A 260 3.77 17.79 25.94
N LYS A 261 2.64 18.29 26.36
CA LYS A 261 2.18 18.19 27.76
C LYS A 261 0.75 17.66 27.73
N LYS A 262 0.48 16.68 28.58
CA LYS A 262 -0.86 16.13 28.79
C LYS A 262 -1.73 17.09 29.57
#